data_226c535684e3d2e95e626330e7364ab6
#
_entry.id   226c535684e3d2e95e626330e7364ab6
#
_cell.length_a   1.000
_cell.length_b   1.000
_cell.length_c   1.000
_cell.angle_alpha   90.00
_cell.angle_beta   90.00
_cell.angle_gamma   90.00
#
_symmetry.space_group_name_H-M   'P 1'
#
loop_
_entity.id
_entity.type
_entity.pdbx_description
1 polymer ?
#
loop_
_entity_poly.entity_id
_entity_poly.type
_entity_poly.pdbx_seq_one_letter_code
_entity_poly.pdbx_strand_id
1 'polypeptide(L)'
;DRDIPFYMIESVNQLQYNQQDGMYDLAGLVHYRTARVYAMAKEELEKITPEEAAMRYYISDLERNARVNLYPLYKKPLHGMNLTQTNLSYVKMVSQKLTDRGYTLGKASIMPPYYPNRLLLAITAAAAACGFVFVLNLLIPLSDRKNYILMAIGIVCAVIGAVVAKGALFLQVWAIGCATAAPTAAILLALDHWKKKKITRKLGYGRVVRDGTIGLFFAVAVAMIGGLYIAAMLGNIRFFMEFDFY
;
A
#
# COMPACT_ATOMS: atom_id res chain seq x y z
N ASP A 1 -14.10 -16.67 26.33
CA ASP A 1 -13.58 -15.81 25.27
C ASP A 1 -13.27 -14.42 25.84
N ARG A 2 -11.99 -14.18 26.12
CA ARG A 2 -11.53 -12.86 26.50
C ARG A 2 -11.26 -12.08 25.20
N ASP A 3 -11.86 -10.91 25.04
CA ASP A 3 -11.67 -10.02 23.90
C ASP A 3 -10.30 -9.31 24.02
N ILE A 4 -9.22 -10.10 23.91
CA ILE A 4 -7.84 -9.61 23.99
C ILE A 4 -7.36 -9.32 22.56
N PRO A 5 -7.09 -8.06 22.24
CA PRO A 5 -6.49 -7.74 20.94
C PRO A 5 -5.05 -8.26 20.84
N PHE A 6 -4.70 -8.77 19.69
CA PHE A 6 -3.33 -9.15 19.37
C PHE A 6 -2.61 -7.96 18.75
N TYR A 7 -1.42 -7.65 19.26
CA TYR A 7 -0.62 -6.55 18.76
C TYR A 7 0.58 -7.08 17.99
N MET A 8 0.66 -6.74 16.70
CA MET A 8 1.74 -7.16 15.81
C MET A 8 2.86 -6.14 15.82
N ILE A 9 4.06 -6.58 16.19
CA ILE A 9 5.25 -5.73 16.05
C ILE A 9 5.54 -5.55 14.56
N GLU A 10 5.69 -4.31 14.15
CA GLU A 10 5.95 -3.93 12.78
C GLU A 10 7.37 -4.35 12.40
N SER A 11 7.45 -5.10 11.35
CA SER A 11 8.59 -5.59 10.57
C SER A 11 9.78 -6.24 11.29
N VAL A 12 10.42 -7.11 10.55
CA VAL A 12 11.64 -7.85 10.89
C VAL A 12 12.79 -6.93 11.34
N ASN A 13 12.87 -5.72 10.77
CA ASN A 13 13.95 -4.76 11.06
C ASN A 13 13.88 -4.18 12.49
N GLN A 14 12.72 -4.14 13.11
CA GLN A 14 12.55 -3.58 14.45
C GLN A 14 12.94 -4.55 15.57
N LEU A 15 13.00 -5.84 15.26
CA LEU A 15 13.41 -6.90 16.17
C LEU A 15 14.81 -7.45 15.86
N GLN A 16 15.70 -6.62 15.32
CA GLN A 16 17.06 -7.02 14.93
C GLN A 16 17.06 -8.21 13.94
N TYR A 17 16.17 -8.16 12.95
CA TYR A 17 15.99 -9.21 11.93
C TYR A 17 15.47 -10.56 12.46
N ASN A 18 14.99 -10.62 13.67
CA ASN A 18 14.33 -11.83 14.20
C ASN A 18 12.84 -11.80 13.86
N GLN A 19 12.46 -12.57 12.86
CA GLN A 19 11.05 -12.78 12.56
C GLN A 19 10.41 -13.58 13.71
N GLN A 20 9.26 -13.15 14.18
CA GLN A 20 8.50 -13.92 15.17
C GLN A 20 7.76 -15.06 14.47
N ASP A 21 8.17 -16.29 14.76
CA ASP A 21 7.51 -17.47 14.24
C ASP A 21 6.04 -17.51 14.66
N GLY A 22 5.16 -17.79 13.68
CA GLY A 22 3.72 -17.92 13.92
C GLY A 22 2.96 -16.61 14.13
N MET A 23 3.60 -15.42 14.04
CA MET A 23 2.92 -14.13 14.23
C MET A 23 1.78 -13.93 13.22
N TYR A 24 2.03 -14.22 11.95
CA TYR A 24 1.02 -14.08 10.90
C TYR A 24 -0.06 -15.17 10.99
N ASP A 25 0.31 -16.37 11.40
CA ASP A 25 -0.65 -17.46 11.64
C ASP A 25 -1.60 -17.09 12.78
N LEU A 26 -1.07 -16.56 13.86
CA LEU A 26 -1.86 -16.08 14.99
C LEU A 26 -2.77 -14.90 14.57
N ALA A 27 -2.26 -13.96 13.78
CA ALA A 27 -3.06 -12.87 13.23
C ALA A 27 -4.23 -13.39 12.39
N GLY A 28 -3.98 -14.39 11.55
CA GLY A 28 -5.00 -15.08 10.77
C GLY A 28 -6.06 -15.78 11.64
N LEU A 29 -5.63 -16.47 12.71
CA LEU A 29 -6.52 -17.15 13.65
C LEU A 29 -7.44 -16.19 14.42
N VAL A 30 -6.97 -15.00 14.74
CA VAL A 30 -7.81 -13.94 15.36
C VAL A 30 -8.54 -13.08 14.32
N HIS A 31 -8.61 -13.54 13.06
CA HIS A 31 -9.25 -12.83 11.95
C HIS A 31 -8.73 -11.40 11.76
N TYR A 32 -7.42 -11.19 11.96
CA TYR A 32 -6.75 -9.89 11.88
C TYR A 32 -7.36 -8.81 12.80
N ARG A 33 -7.96 -9.21 13.93
CA ARG A 33 -8.31 -8.29 15.02
C ARG A 33 -7.05 -7.85 15.76
N THR A 34 -6.22 -7.12 15.05
CA THR A 34 -4.87 -6.76 15.44
C THR A 34 -4.63 -5.27 15.31
N ALA A 35 -3.61 -4.76 15.99
CA ALA A 35 -3.10 -3.43 15.76
C ALA A 35 -1.56 -3.50 15.62
N ARG A 36 -0.99 -2.53 14.91
CA ARG A 36 0.45 -2.43 14.74
C ARG A 36 1.11 -1.82 15.96
N VAL A 37 2.25 -2.40 16.32
CA VAL A 37 3.15 -1.90 17.37
C VAL A 37 4.43 -1.40 16.72
N TYR A 38 4.80 -0.18 17.02
CA TYR A 38 6.14 0.31 16.73
C TYR A 38 7.06 0.09 17.93
N ALA A 39 8.21 -0.55 17.70
CA ALA A 39 9.23 -0.77 18.70
C ALA A 39 10.60 -0.37 18.13
N MET A 40 11.28 0.53 18.79
CA MET A 40 12.66 0.90 18.42
C MET A 40 13.64 -0.07 19.07
N ALA A 41 14.72 -0.45 18.37
CA ALA A 41 15.78 -1.24 18.94
C ALA A 41 16.51 -0.45 20.03
N LYS A 42 16.91 -1.13 21.13
CA LYS A 42 17.60 -0.48 22.26
C LYS A 42 18.92 0.14 21.82
N GLU A 43 19.64 -0.53 20.94
CA GLU A 43 20.94 -0.10 20.41
C GLU A 43 20.81 1.12 19.50
N GLU A 44 19.67 1.29 18.87
CA GLU A 44 19.34 2.47 18.07
C GLU A 44 19.00 3.66 18.97
N LEU A 45 18.18 3.43 20.01
CA LEU A 45 17.80 4.45 20.96
C LEU A 45 19.03 5.08 21.64
N GLU A 46 20.05 4.28 21.95
CA GLU A 46 21.28 4.77 22.59
C GLU A 46 22.12 5.70 21.71
N LYS A 47 21.86 5.74 20.40
CA LYS A 47 22.61 6.55 19.41
C LYS A 47 21.92 7.86 19.03
N ILE A 48 20.69 8.05 19.43
CA ILE A 48 19.88 9.20 19.05
C ILE A 48 19.41 10.00 20.26
N THR A 49 19.05 11.25 20.04
CA THR A 49 18.52 12.13 21.09
C THR A 49 17.06 11.79 21.45
N PRO A 50 16.57 12.19 22.63
CA PRO A 50 15.16 12.05 22.99
C PRO A 50 14.20 12.71 21.98
N GLU A 51 14.60 13.83 21.38
CA GLU A 51 13.83 14.55 20.36
C GLU A 51 13.74 13.76 19.06
N GLU A 52 14.85 13.18 18.61
CA GLU A 52 14.87 12.31 17.43
C GLU A 52 14.06 11.03 17.65
N ALA A 53 14.20 10.41 18.82
CA ALA A 53 13.40 9.26 19.19
C ALA A 53 11.90 9.58 19.17
N ALA A 54 11.51 10.71 19.79
CA ALA A 54 10.13 11.17 19.79
C ALA A 54 9.60 11.41 18.38
N MET A 55 10.42 11.98 17.48
CA MET A 55 10.01 12.22 16.10
C MET A 55 9.78 10.91 15.34
N ARG A 56 10.64 9.90 15.52
CA ARG A 56 10.49 8.60 14.86
C ARG A 56 9.21 7.87 15.29
N TYR A 57 8.89 7.87 16.59
CA TYR A 57 7.62 7.34 17.09
C TYR A 57 6.42 8.06 16.48
N TYR A 58 6.45 9.40 16.51
CA TYR A 58 5.40 10.24 15.94
C TYR A 58 5.19 9.97 14.44
N ILE A 59 6.26 9.88 13.64
CA ILE A 59 6.18 9.58 12.21
C ILE A 59 5.62 8.16 11.98
N SER A 60 6.07 7.18 12.78
CA SER A 60 5.55 5.82 12.68
C SER A 60 4.03 5.75 12.91
N ASP A 61 3.53 6.49 13.90
CA ASP A 61 2.10 6.54 14.19
C ASP A 61 1.30 7.19 13.04
N LEU A 62 1.87 8.23 12.39
CA LEU A 62 1.22 8.92 11.29
C LEU A 62 1.27 8.14 9.96
N GLU A 63 2.45 7.68 9.57
CA GLU A 63 2.68 7.16 8.23
C GLU A 63 2.42 5.65 8.14
N ARG A 64 2.73 4.92 9.22
CA ARG A 64 2.61 3.45 9.24
C ARG A 64 1.38 2.96 10.00
N ASN A 65 0.56 3.88 10.50
CA ASN A 65 -0.62 3.57 11.29
C ASN A 65 -0.32 2.66 12.50
N ALA A 66 0.84 2.85 13.14
CA ALA A 66 1.11 2.23 14.43
C ALA A 66 0.09 2.77 15.46
N ARG A 67 -0.43 1.88 16.28
CA ARG A 67 -1.47 2.22 17.28
C ARG A 67 -1.00 1.96 18.71
N VAL A 68 0.13 1.29 18.83
CA VAL A 68 0.77 0.97 20.10
C VAL A 68 2.26 1.24 19.96
N ASN A 69 2.84 1.89 20.93
CA ASN A 69 4.26 2.19 20.99
C ASN A 69 4.91 1.44 22.15
N LEU A 70 5.93 0.65 21.86
CA LEU A 70 6.78 0.02 22.86
C LEU A 70 8.04 0.86 23.03
N TYR A 71 8.16 1.53 24.19
CA TYR A 71 9.26 2.43 24.49
C TYR A 71 10.39 1.71 25.21
N PRO A 72 11.55 1.47 24.56
CA PRO A 72 12.77 1.08 25.29
C PRO A 72 13.28 2.25 26.14
N LEU A 73 14.07 1.92 27.15
CA LEU A 73 14.59 2.91 28.08
C LEU A 73 16.05 3.27 27.78
N TYR A 74 16.35 4.55 27.81
CA TYR A 74 17.75 5.03 27.88
C TYR A 74 18.41 4.48 29.14
N LYS A 75 19.66 4.04 29.01
CA LYS A 75 20.45 3.52 30.13
C LYS A 75 21.27 4.61 30.81
N LYS A 76 21.43 5.76 30.18
CA LYS A 76 22.23 6.90 30.69
C LYS A 76 21.40 8.17 30.69
N PRO A 77 21.60 9.04 31.69
CA PRO A 77 20.99 10.38 31.70
C PRO A 77 21.52 11.23 30.55
N LEU A 78 20.68 12.06 29.96
CA LEU A 78 21.00 12.93 28.82
C LEU A 78 20.57 14.37 29.14
N HIS A 79 21.21 15.34 28.51
CA HIS A 79 20.85 16.77 28.57
C HIS A 79 20.74 17.35 29.99
N GLY A 80 21.56 16.87 30.93
CA GLY A 80 21.54 17.35 32.32
C GLY A 80 20.34 16.88 33.16
N MET A 81 19.47 16.03 32.60
CA MET A 81 18.35 15.42 33.29
C MET A 81 18.80 14.14 34.01
N ASN A 82 18.08 13.75 35.07
CA ASN A 82 18.27 12.42 35.61
C ASN A 82 17.71 11.34 34.68
N LEU A 83 17.99 10.05 34.93
CA LEU A 83 17.59 8.92 34.05
C LEU A 83 16.08 8.83 33.89
N THR A 84 15.31 9.03 34.93
CA THR A 84 13.83 8.99 34.89
C THR A 84 13.30 10.16 34.05
N GLN A 85 13.84 11.36 34.23
CA GLN A 85 13.44 12.51 33.43
C GLN A 85 13.80 12.34 31.95
N THR A 86 14.98 11.80 31.64
CA THR A 86 15.35 11.46 30.25
C THR A 86 14.34 10.56 29.62
N ASN A 87 13.95 9.48 30.28
CA ASN A 87 13.00 8.51 29.74
C ASN A 87 11.57 9.05 29.66
N LEU A 88 11.14 9.85 30.62
CA LEU A 88 9.81 10.47 30.55
C LEU A 88 9.72 11.57 29.49
N SER A 89 10.82 12.29 29.24
CA SER A 89 10.84 13.43 28.33
C SER A 89 10.44 13.03 26.90
N TYR A 90 11.05 11.97 26.33
CA TYR A 90 10.74 11.60 24.96
C TYR A 90 9.35 11.00 24.81
N VAL A 91 8.87 10.22 25.79
CA VAL A 91 7.50 9.71 25.80
C VAL A 91 6.50 10.86 25.88
N LYS A 92 6.76 11.86 26.72
CA LYS A 92 5.93 13.05 26.82
C LYS A 92 5.90 13.84 25.51
N MET A 93 7.06 13.98 24.84
CA MET A 93 7.11 14.64 23.52
C MET A 93 6.29 13.91 22.46
N VAL A 94 6.33 12.57 22.42
CA VAL A 94 5.45 11.78 21.50
C VAL A 94 3.98 12.06 21.81
N SER A 95 3.62 11.97 23.09
CA SER A 95 2.25 12.19 23.55
C SER A 95 1.74 13.58 23.17
N GLN A 96 2.54 14.62 23.36
CA GLN A 96 2.20 15.99 22.98
C GLN A 96 2.01 16.13 21.47
N LYS A 97 2.98 15.65 20.67
CA LYS A 97 2.89 15.72 19.20
C LYS A 97 1.64 15.03 18.65
N LEU A 98 1.26 13.88 19.22
CA LEU A 98 0.06 13.16 18.83
C LEU A 98 -1.22 13.92 19.24
N THR A 99 -1.28 14.42 20.48
CA THR A 99 -2.46 15.18 20.94
C THR A 99 -2.62 16.50 20.21
N ASP A 100 -1.53 17.22 19.91
CA ASP A 100 -1.55 18.44 19.10
C ASP A 100 -2.07 18.18 17.67
N ARG A 101 -1.90 16.97 17.16
CA ARG A 101 -2.41 16.54 15.88
C ARG A 101 -3.87 16.06 15.92
N GLY A 102 -4.46 15.99 17.12
CA GLY A 102 -5.85 15.57 17.34
C GLY A 102 -6.02 14.08 17.64
N TYR A 103 -4.94 13.34 17.89
CA TYR A 103 -5.04 11.96 18.33
C TYR A 103 -5.43 11.88 19.81
N THR A 104 -6.24 10.87 20.15
CA THR A 104 -6.56 10.56 21.53
C THR A 104 -5.67 9.43 22.03
N LEU A 105 -5.11 9.61 23.23
CA LEU A 105 -4.29 8.57 23.88
C LEU A 105 -5.21 7.70 24.75
N GLY A 106 -5.03 6.38 24.68
CA GLY A 106 -5.83 5.44 25.47
C GLY A 106 -5.77 4.02 24.92
N LYS A 107 -6.88 3.30 25.01
CA LYS A 107 -6.97 1.95 24.45
C LYS A 107 -6.82 2.01 22.91
N ALA A 108 -5.87 1.24 22.38
CA ALA A 108 -5.63 1.20 20.94
C ALA A 108 -6.88 0.71 20.19
N SER A 109 -7.25 1.45 19.15
CA SER A 109 -8.32 1.04 18.24
C SER A 109 -7.83 -0.07 17.31
N ILE A 110 -8.66 -1.05 17.07
CA ILE A 110 -8.43 -2.14 16.13
C ILE A 110 -9.17 -1.81 14.85
N MET A 111 -8.53 -2.02 13.69
CA MET A 111 -9.22 -1.88 12.42
C MET A 111 -10.26 -2.99 12.25
N PRO A 112 -11.48 -2.66 11.80
CA PRO A 112 -12.44 -3.70 11.48
C PRO A 112 -11.91 -4.55 10.33
N PRO A 113 -11.93 -5.89 10.44
CA PRO A 113 -11.47 -6.76 9.39
C PRO A 113 -12.34 -6.58 8.14
N TYR A 114 -11.71 -6.31 7.01
CA TYR A 114 -12.36 -6.18 5.72
C TYR A 114 -11.84 -7.25 4.77
N TYR A 115 -12.75 -8.00 4.20
CA TYR A 115 -12.49 -8.99 3.16
C TYR A 115 -13.37 -8.69 1.95
N PRO A 116 -12.79 -8.43 0.77
CA PRO A 116 -13.58 -8.17 -0.43
C PRO A 116 -14.41 -9.39 -0.81
N ASN A 117 -15.61 -9.14 -1.32
CA ASN A 117 -16.48 -10.20 -1.82
C ASN A 117 -15.82 -10.92 -3.02
N ARG A 118 -15.88 -12.25 -3.02
CA ARG A 118 -15.30 -13.08 -4.10
C ARG A 118 -15.87 -12.76 -5.49
N LEU A 119 -17.15 -12.42 -5.56
CA LEU A 119 -17.77 -12.01 -6.82
C LEU A 119 -17.17 -10.70 -7.33
N LEU A 120 -16.96 -9.73 -6.44
CA LEU A 120 -16.31 -8.46 -6.77
C LEU A 120 -14.88 -8.70 -7.26
N LEU A 121 -14.11 -9.56 -6.59
CA LEU A 121 -12.78 -9.95 -7.02
C LEU A 121 -12.78 -10.60 -8.40
N ALA A 122 -13.72 -11.51 -8.65
CA ALA A 122 -13.85 -12.18 -9.96
C ALA A 122 -14.17 -11.20 -11.08
N ILE A 123 -15.10 -10.27 -10.85
CA ILE A 123 -15.45 -9.22 -11.83
C ILE A 123 -14.25 -8.30 -12.08
N THR A 124 -13.55 -7.88 -11.03
CA THR A 124 -12.37 -7.02 -11.14
C THR A 124 -11.25 -7.73 -11.91
N ALA A 125 -10.98 -9.00 -11.59
CA ALA A 125 -9.98 -9.80 -12.29
C ALA A 125 -10.34 -10.02 -13.78
N ALA A 126 -11.60 -10.27 -14.09
CA ALA A 126 -12.08 -10.40 -15.45
C ALA A 126 -11.92 -9.08 -16.24
N ALA A 127 -12.26 -7.96 -15.65
CA ALA A 127 -12.06 -6.65 -16.25
C ALA A 127 -10.58 -6.33 -16.50
N ALA A 128 -9.71 -6.70 -15.56
CA ALA A 128 -8.25 -6.56 -15.72
C ALA A 128 -7.73 -7.45 -16.88
N ALA A 129 -8.24 -8.67 -17.04
CA ALA A 129 -7.88 -9.54 -18.17
C ALA A 129 -8.22 -8.89 -19.51
N CYS A 130 -9.39 -8.26 -19.63
CA CYS A 130 -9.76 -7.49 -20.83
C CYS A 130 -8.79 -6.31 -21.06
N GLY A 131 -8.39 -5.63 -19.99
CA GLY A 131 -7.39 -4.56 -20.05
C GLY A 131 -6.03 -5.04 -20.55
N PHE A 132 -5.58 -6.23 -20.14
CA PHE A 132 -4.31 -6.81 -20.63
C PHE A 132 -4.38 -7.14 -22.12
N VAL A 133 -5.48 -7.72 -22.59
CA VAL A 133 -5.66 -7.99 -24.04
C VAL A 133 -5.73 -6.69 -24.82
N PHE A 134 -6.38 -5.65 -24.28
CA PHE A 134 -6.39 -4.34 -24.89
C PHE A 134 -4.98 -3.73 -25.04
N VAL A 135 -4.17 -3.78 -23.98
CA VAL A 135 -2.76 -3.32 -24.03
C VAL A 135 -1.96 -4.13 -25.05
N LEU A 136 -2.14 -5.44 -25.06
CA LEU A 136 -1.48 -6.32 -26.03
C LEU A 136 -1.85 -5.92 -27.47
N ASN A 137 -3.12 -5.63 -27.74
CA ASN A 137 -3.59 -5.20 -29.05
C ASN A 137 -3.06 -3.81 -29.45
N LEU A 138 -2.77 -2.92 -28.50
CA LEU A 138 -2.08 -1.66 -28.79
C LEU A 138 -0.63 -1.84 -29.20
N LEU A 139 0.04 -2.88 -28.70
CA LEU A 139 1.42 -3.22 -29.02
C LEU A 139 1.53 -4.04 -30.30
N ILE A 140 0.67 -5.03 -30.45
CA ILE A 140 0.65 -6.00 -31.55
C ILE A 140 -0.76 -6.06 -32.09
N PRO A 141 -1.05 -5.46 -33.26
CA PRO A 141 -2.40 -5.51 -33.82
C PRO A 141 -2.85 -6.96 -34.06
N LEU A 142 -3.87 -7.39 -33.35
CA LEU A 142 -4.46 -8.71 -33.48
C LEU A 142 -5.77 -8.62 -34.27
N SER A 143 -6.13 -9.72 -34.95
CA SER A 143 -7.45 -9.81 -35.56
C SER A 143 -8.54 -9.92 -34.50
N ASP A 144 -9.76 -9.45 -34.82
CA ASP A 144 -10.90 -9.47 -33.88
C ASP A 144 -11.15 -10.85 -33.28
N ARG A 145 -11.07 -11.90 -34.11
CA ARG A 145 -11.24 -13.28 -33.65
C ARG A 145 -10.22 -13.67 -32.59
N LYS A 146 -8.93 -13.28 -32.76
CA LYS A 146 -7.86 -13.55 -31.77
C LYS A 146 -8.11 -12.77 -30.49
N ASN A 147 -8.53 -11.51 -30.59
CA ASN A 147 -8.87 -10.67 -29.45
C ASN A 147 -9.99 -11.30 -28.61
N TYR A 148 -11.10 -11.72 -29.23
CA TYR A 148 -12.20 -12.35 -28.50
C TYR A 148 -11.80 -13.68 -27.83
N ILE A 149 -10.99 -14.49 -28.51
CA ILE A 149 -10.47 -15.75 -27.91
C ILE A 149 -9.58 -15.45 -26.70
N LEU A 150 -8.64 -14.53 -26.81
CA LEU A 150 -7.76 -14.16 -25.72
C LEU A 150 -8.52 -13.55 -24.54
N MET A 151 -9.52 -12.70 -24.81
CA MET A 151 -10.38 -12.15 -23.77
C MET A 151 -11.16 -13.26 -23.06
N ALA A 152 -11.76 -14.18 -23.79
CA ALA A 152 -12.50 -15.29 -23.20
C ALA A 152 -11.62 -16.18 -22.32
N ILE A 153 -10.43 -16.54 -22.80
CA ILE A 153 -9.44 -17.32 -22.03
C ILE A 153 -9.02 -16.52 -20.79
N GLY A 154 -8.67 -15.25 -20.97
CA GLY A 154 -8.24 -14.38 -19.86
C GLY A 154 -9.31 -14.23 -18.79
N ILE A 155 -10.57 -14.03 -19.16
CA ILE A 155 -11.71 -13.94 -18.23
C ILE A 155 -11.89 -15.26 -17.48
N VAL A 156 -11.89 -16.40 -18.16
CA VAL A 156 -12.04 -17.71 -17.53
C VAL A 156 -10.92 -17.97 -16.53
N CYS A 157 -9.66 -17.74 -16.92
CA CYS A 157 -8.50 -17.87 -16.02
C CYS A 157 -8.60 -16.93 -14.82
N ALA A 158 -9.02 -15.68 -15.05
CA ALA A 158 -9.15 -14.68 -14.01
C ALA A 158 -10.24 -15.05 -12.98
N VAL A 159 -11.40 -15.49 -13.46
CA VAL A 159 -12.52 -15.90 -12.59
C VAL A 159 -12.15 -17.16 -11.80
N ILE A 160 -11.59 -18.18 -12.46
CA ILE A 160 -11.13 -19.39 -11.78
C ILE A 160 -10.08 -19.03 -10.72
N GLY A 161 -9.08 -18.24 -11.07
CA GLY A 161 -8.04 -17.81 -10.14
C GLY A 161 -8.60 -17.04 -8.95
N ALA A 162 -9.53 -16.10 -9.16
CA ALA A 162 -10.13 -15.32 -8.08
C ALA A 162 -11.04 -16.15 -7.14
N VAL A 163 -11.70 -17.19 -7.67
CA VAL A 163 -12.63 -18.04 -6.89
C VAL A 163 -11.89 -19.20 -6.20
N VAL A 164 -10.99 -19.86 -6.92
CA VAL A 164 -10.34 -21.11 -6.48
C VAL A 164 -9.03 -20.85 -5.75
N ALA A 165 -8.28 -19.81 -6.12
CA ALA A 165 -7.01 -19.51 -5.48
C ALA A 165 -7.23 -19.03 -4.04
N LYS A 166 -6.89 -19.88 -3.10
CA LYS A 166 -6.87 -19.54 -1.67
C LYS A 166 -5.68 -18.66 -1.28
N GLY A 167 -4.76 -18.41 -2.20
CA GLY A 167 -3.48 -17.75 -1.93
C GLY A 167 -3.42 -16.28 -2.38
N ALA A 168 -2.64 -15.50 -1.63
CA ALA A 168 -2.33 -14.11 -1.96
C ALA A 168 -1.61 -13.96 -3.31
N LEU A 169 -0.83 -14.97 -3.72
CA LEU A 169 0.04 -14.91 -4.90
C LEU A 169 -0.72 -14.58 -6.19
N PHE A 170 -1.90 -15.19 -6.43
CA PHE A 170 -2.69 -14.89 -7.62
C PHE A 170 -3.08 -13.41 -7.67
N LEU A 171 -3.60 -12.88 -6.56
CA LEU A 171 -4.03 -11.48 -6.47
C LEU A 171 -2.84 -10.51 -6.59
N GLN A 172 -1.70 -10.85 -6.01
CA GLN A 172 -0.46 -10.08 -6.12
C GLN A 172 0.05 -10.02 -7.56
N VAL A 173 0.14 -11.16 -8.25
CA VAL A 173 0.56 -11.22 -9.66
C VAL A 173 -0.40 -10.42 -10.56
N TRP A 174 -1.70 -10.55 -10.31
CA TRP A 174 -2.71 -9.80 -11.06
C TRP A 174 -2.62 -8.28 -10.80
N ALA A 175 -2.38 -7.88 -9.55
CA ALA A 175 -2.19 -6.49 -9.19
C ALA A 175 -0.93 -5.88 -9.84
N ILE A 176 0.20 -6.62 -9.87
CA ILE A 176 1.43 -6.22 -10.58
C ILE A 176 1.13 -6.05 -12.07
N GLY A 177 0.39 -6.99 -12.67
CA GLY A 177 -0.06 -6.86 -14.05
C GLY A 177 -0.84 -5.56 -14.30
N CYS A 178 -1.78 -5.21 -13.42
CA CYS A 178 -2.53 -3.95 -13.51
C CYS A 178 -1.62 -2.72 -13.32
N ALA A 179 -0.67 -2.79 -12.38
CA ALA A 179 0.28 -1.71 -12.11
C ALA A 179 1.16 -1.39 -13.33
N THR A 180 1.47 -2.39 -14.15
CA THR A 180 2.28 -2.22 -15.36
C THR A 180 1.43 -1.91 -16.59
N ALA A 181 0.30 -2.58 -16.77
CA ALA A 181 -0.53 -2.46 -17.96
C ALA A 181 -1.23 -1.09 -18.06
N ALA A 182 -1.75 -0.55 -16.97
CA ALA A 182 -2.49 0.71 -17.02
C ALA A 182 -1.62 1.92 -17.40
N PRO A 183 -0.43 2.17 -16.81
CA PRO A 183 0.46 3.23 -17.28
C PRO A 183 0.94 3.00 -18.72
N THR A 184 1.21 1.74 -19.09
CA THR A 184 1.59 1.40 -20.48
C THR A 184 0.48 1.77 -21.45
N ALA A 185 -0.77 1.40 -21.16
CA ALA A 185 -1.93 1.80 -21.96
C ALA A 185 -2.05 3.33 -22.06
N ALA A 186 -1.88 4.03 -20.94
CA ALA A 186 -1.96 5.48 -20.88
C ALA A 186 -0.96 6.16 -21.84
N ILE A 187 0.30 5.71 -21.83
CA ILE A 187 1.35 6.21 -22.70
C ILE A 187 1.06 5.87 -24.17
N LEU A 188 0.71 4.62 -24.47
CA LEU A 188 0.43 4.17 -25.84
C LEU A 188 -0.75 4.92 -26.44
N LEU A 189 -1.83 5.11 -25.69
CA LEU A 189 -3.00 5.88 -26.14
C LEU A 189 -2.66 7.35 -26.39
N ALA A 190 -1.87 7.97 -25.50
CA ALA A 190 -1.43 9.35 -25.69
C ALA A 190 -0.56 9.49 -26.94
N LEU A 191 0.38 8.57 -27.17
CA LEU A 191 1.25 8.55 -28.35
C LEU A 191 0.44 8.32 -29.64
N ASP A 192 -0.52 7.38 -29.64
CA ASP A 192 -1.39 7.13 -30.79
C ASP A 192 -2.26 8.34 -31.13
N HIS A 193 -2.80 9.00 -30.10
CA HIS A 193 -3.54 10.24 -30.28
C HIS A 193 -2.68 11.33 -30.94
N TRP A 194 -1.45 11.52 -30.49
CA TRP A 194 -0.54 12.52 -31.10
C TRP A 194 -0.10 12.13 -32.51
N LYS A 195 0.13 10.85 -32.78
CA LYS A 195 0.47 10.34 -34.12
C LYS A 195 -0.63 10.60 -35.15
N LYS A 196 -1.88 10.42 -34.74
CA LYS A 196 -3.05 10.66 -35.60
C LYS A 196 -3.32 12.14 -35.86
N LYS A 197 -2.78 13.03 -35.03
CA LYS A 197 -2.92 14.48 -35.17
C LYS A 197 -2.00 14.97 -36.28
N LYS A 198 -2.52 15.11 -37.53
CA LYS A 198 -1.77 15.68 -38.66
C LYS A 198 -1.44 17.13 -38.36
N ILE A 199 -0.18 17.41 -38.05
CA ILE A 199 0.31 18.76 -37.80
C ILE A 199 0.76 19.35 -39.14
N THR A 200 -0.08 20.19 -39.73
CA THR A 200 0.20 20.84 -41.04
C THR A 200 0.85 22.22 -40.91
N ARG A 201 0.91 22.79 -39.71
CA ARG A 201 1.50 24.11 -39.44
C ARG A 201 2.32 24.09 -38.15
N LYS A 202 3.29 25.00 -38.04
CA LYS A 202 4.01 25.24 -36.78
C LYS A 202 3.01 25.55 -35.67
N LEU A 203 3.05 24.76 -34.60
CA LEU A 203 2.18 24.98 -33.44
C LEU A 203 2.69 26.16 -32.62
N GLY A 204 1.81 27.09 -32.27
CA GLY A 204 2.14 28.11 -31.28
C GLY A 204 2.31 27.51 -29.89
N TYR A 205 3.20 28.12 -29.08
CA TYR A 205 3.56 27.65 -27.72
C TYR A 205 2.34 27.32 -26.86
N GLY A 206 1.33 28.20 -26.81
CA GLY A 206 0.12 27.96 -26.01
C GLY A 206 -0.66 26.70 -26.42
N ARG A 207 -0.64 26.32 -27.71
CA ARG A 207 -1.30 25.11 -28.19
C ARG A 207 -0.54 23.87 -27.76
N VAL A 208 0.80 23.92 -27.80
CA VAL A 208 1.65 22.80 -27.35
C VAL A 208 1.46 22.54 -25.86
N VAL A 209 1.46 23.61 -25.05
CA VAL A 209 1.24 23.50 -23.61
C VAL A 209 -0.14 22.92 -23.31
N ARG A 210 -1.20 23.48 -23.92
CA ARG A 210 -2.57 23.00 -23.73
C ARG A 210 -2.71 21.51 -24.09
N ASP A 211 -2.23 21.10 -25.26
CA ASP A 211 -2.36 19.74 -25.75
C ASP A 211 -1.53 18.77 -24.90
N GLY A 212 -0.35 19.20 -24.42
CA GLY A 212 0.47 18.45 -23.48
C GLY A 212 -0.21 18.27 -22.11
N THR A 213 -0.82 19.33 -21.59
CA THR A 213 -1.56 19.28 -20.33
C THR A 213 -2.77 18.34 -20.42
N ILE A 214 -3.56 18.42 -21.48
CA ILE A 214 -4.71 17.52 -21.71
C ILE A 214 -4.22 16.07 -21.80
N GLY A 215 -3.13 15.82 -22.55
CA GLY A 215 -2.53 14.47 -22.64
C GLY A 215 -2.06 13.92 -21.30
N LEU A 216 -1.46 14.77 -20.46
CA LEU A 216 -1.04 14.41 -19.12
C LEU A 216 -2.23 14.02 -18.22
N PHE A 217 -3.27 14.85 -18.18
CA PHE A 217 -4.47 14.53 -17.40
C PHE A 217 -5.14 13.24 -17.86
N PHE A 218 -5.21 13.02 -19.17
CA PHE A 218 -5.73 11.79 -19.74
C PHE A 218 -4.89 10.56 -19.29
N ALA A 219 -3.56 10.66 -19.40
CA ALA A 219 -2.66 9.59 -18.98
C ALA A 219 -2.80 9.28 -17.49
N VAL A 220 -2.88 10.31 -16.64
CA VAL A 220 -3.11 10.15 -15.21
C VAL A 220 -4.45 9.46 -14.93
N ALA A 221 -5.53 9.88 -15.60
CA ALA A 221 -6.85 9.27 -15.43
C ALA A 221 -6.86 7.76 -15.79
N VAL A 222 -6.21 7.40 -16.90
CA VAL A 222 -6.08 5.98 -17.29
C VAL A 222 -5.23 5.18 -16.29
N ALA A 223 -4.12 5.76 -15.81
CA ALA A 223 -3.27 5.12 -14.80
C ALA A 223 -4.01 4.92 -13.46
N MET A 224 -4.86 5.88 -13.06
CA MET A 224 -5.69 5.77 -11.86
C MET A 224 -6.66 4.60 -11.91
N ILE A 225 -7.18 4.22 -13.09
CA ILE A 225 -8.01 3.02 -13.25
C ILE A 225 -7.23 1.78 -12.81
N GLY A 226 -5.96 1.66 -13.22
CA GLY A 226 -5.08 0.59 -12.75
C GLY A 226 -4.91 0.57 -11.23
N GLY A 227 -4.74 1.74 -10.62
CA GLY A 227 -4.68 1.89 -9.17
C GLY A 227 -5.96 1.41 -8.46
N LEU A 228 -7.14 1.71 -9.02
CA LEU A 228 -8.41 1.22 -8.48
C LEU A 228 -8.52 -0.32 -8.56
N TYR A 229 -8.04 -0.94 -9.64
CA TYR A 229 -7.99 -2.41 -9.73
C TYR A 229 -7.06 -3.01 -8.68
N ILE A 230 -5.87 -2.42 -8.47
CA ILE A 230 -4.93 -2.85 -7.44
C ILE A 230 -5.58 -2.75 -6.05
N ALA A 231 -6.19 -1.61 -5.74
CA ALA A 231 -6.87 -1.39 -4.47
C ALA A 231 -8.01 -2.39 -4.25
N ALA A 232 -8.78 -2.73 -5.28
CA ALA A 232 -9.85 -3.73 -5.19
C ALA A 232 -9.32 -5.15 -4.97
N MET A 233 -8.17 -5.51 -5.55
CA MET A 233 -7.57 -6.84 -5.43
C MET A 233 -6.82 -7.05 -4.13
N LEU A 234 -6.05 -6.05 -3.70
CA LEU A 234 -5.20 -6.12 -2.50
C LEU A 234 -5.81 -5.43 -1.29
N GLY A 235 -6.95 -4.77 -1.44
CA GLY A 235 -7.63 -4.04 -0.38
C GLY A 235 -8.31 -4.95 0.62
N ASN A 236 -7.54 -5.78 1.35
CA ASN A 236 -8.05 -6.55 2.48
C ASN A 236 -7.15 -6.39 3.69
N ILE A 237 -7.70 -6.70 4.86
CA ILE A 237 -7.01 -6.52 6.14
C ILE A 237 -5.71 -7.31 6.23
N ARG A 238 -5.64 -8.48 5.61
CA ARG A 238 -4.44 -9.32 5.59
C ARG A 238 -3.27 -8.58 4.94
N PHE A 239 -3.44 -8.11 3.71
CA PHE A 239 -2.38 -7.37 3.00
C PHE A 239 -1.98 -6.11 3.72
N PHE A 240 -2.96 -5.39 4.31
CA PHE A 240 -2.68 -4.20 5.08
C PHE A 240 -1.83 -4.50 6.32
N MET A 241 -2.11 -5.59 7.04
CA MET A 241 -1.40 -5.93 8.28
C MET A 241 -0.06 -6.63 8.03
N GLU A 242 0.05 -7.43 6.96
CA GLU A 242 1.28 -8.14 6.60
C GLU A 242 2.22 -7.30 5.70
N PHE A 243 1.84 -6.06 5.37
CA PHE A 243 2.66 -5.20 4.52
C PHE A 243 3.84 -4.62 5.31
N ASP A 244 5.05 -4.95 4.87
CA ASP A 244 6.28 -4.39 5.43
C ASP A 244 6.58 -3.03 4.79
N PHE A 245 6.70 -2.00 5.62
CA PHE A 245 7.19 -0.70 5.18
C PHE A 245 8.72 -0.68 5.32
N TYR A 246 9.40 -0.61 4.19
CA TYR A 246 10.85 -0.45 4.10
C TYR A 246 11.23 1.02 3.99
#